data_267ae61c2773643fcbbbb3de20d7bb56
#
_entry.id   267ae61c2773643fcbbbb3de20d7bb56
#
_cell.length_a   1.000
_cell.length_b   1.000
_cell.length_c   1.000
_cell.angle_alpha   90.00
_cell.angle_beta   90.00
_cell.angle_gamma   90.00
#
_symmetry.space_group_name_H-M   'P 1'
#
loop_
_entity.id
_entity.type
_entity.pdbx_description
1 polymer ?
#
loop_
_entity_poly.entity_id
_entity_poly.type
_entity_poly.pdbx_seq_one_letter_code
_entity_poly.pdbx_strand_id
1 'polypeptide(L)'
;MKKNILLLSLFIGLSSIAQDATRHFFYLGESKVKDMDVFRKNFPVQDAFTRKMNEGIMNNRVAHISETGSLYILSFIDGDENLGKYIANRATNNNKFREANPKIAEEMSNNTDGAWRRSTWIMINALEFLPADYKMENYNFRKIVMRTVPANEQEAFEKQQLQQHELGLKIGVKYLSVTWKAVDGYPTNTYMTILPDNSILDFYTHYADRQQKRYNSKEFNDSMKTGVKSNITRIDHLSRVY
;
A
#
# COMPACT_ATOMS: atom_id res chain seq x y z
N MET A 1 -10.36 -36.54 -39.14
CA MET A 1 -9.14 -36.07 -38.43
C MET A 1 -8.91 -34.54 -38.42
N LYS A 2 -9.71 -33.70 -39.12
CA LYS A 2 -9.48 -32.23 -39.16
C LYS A 2 -10.15 -31.41 -38.03
N LYS A 3 -11.11 -31.98 -37.28
CA LYS A 3 -11.83 -31.25 -36.20
C LYS A 3 -11.10 -31.18 -34.86
N ASN A 4 -10.18 -32.10 -34.60
CA ASN A 4 -9.47 -32.13 -33.27
C ASN A 4 -8.25 -31.20 -33.21
N ILE A 5 -7.74 -30.75 -34.37
CA ILE A 5 -6.60 -29.81 -34.41
C ILE A 5 -7.06 -28.38 -34.08
N LEU A 6 -8.31 -28.04 -34.42
CA LEU A 6 -8.86 -26.70 -34.11
C LEU A 6 -9.12 -26.48 -32.62
N LEU A 7 -9.48 -27.53 -31.86
CA LEU A 7 -9.67 -27.45 -30.42
C LEU A 7 -8.35 -27.31 -29.66
N LEU A 8 -7.28 -27.95 -30.13
CA LEU A 8 -5.96 -27.89 -29.51
C LEU A 8 -5.33 -26.51 -29.70
N SER A 9 -5.52 -25.88 -30.88
CA SER A 9 -5.04 -24.51 -31.11
C SER A 9 -5.78 -23.44 -30.31
N LEU A 10 -7.06 -23.68 -29.97
CA LEU A 10 -7.84 -22.77 -29.10
C LEU A 10 -7.38 -22.83 -27.62
N PHE A 11 -6.96 -24.01 -27.15
CA PHE A 11 -6.44 -24.18 -25.81
C PHE A 11 -5.02 -23.60 -25.63
N ILE A 12 -4.20 -23.67 -26.68
CA ILE A 12 -2.85 -23.08 -26.65
C ILE A 12 -2.93 -21.54 -26.71
N GLY A 13 -3.94 -20.99 -27.41
CA GLY A 13 -4.17 -19.54 -27.47
C GLY A 13 -4.68 -18.93 -26.17
N LEU A 14 -5.35 -19.70 -25.31
CA LEU A 14 -5.86 -19.22 -24.01
C LEU A 14 -4.81 -19.30 -22.88
N SER A 15 -3.81 -20.17 -23.02
CA SER A 15 -2.71 -20.26 -22.05
C SER A 15 -1.61 -19.20 -22.24
N SER A 16 -1.60 -18.49 -23.38
CA SER A 16 -0.61 -17.43 -23.64
C SER A 16 -1.08 -16.01 -23.24
N ILE A 17 -2.29 -15.86 -22.67
CA ILE A 17 -2.82 -14.55 -22.23
C ILE A 17 -2.65 -14.35 -20.72
N ALA A 18 -2.27 -15.36 -19.98
CA ALA A 18 -1.80 -15.20 -18.61
C ALA A 18 -0.30 -14.83 -18.61
N GLN A 19 0.06 -13.70 -19.22
CA GLN A 19 1.26 -13.00 -18.80
C GLN A 19 1.01 -12.62 -17.32
N ASP A 20 1.70 -13.31 -16.41
CA ASP A 20 1.62 -13.02 -14.97
C ASP A 20 1.87 -11.52 -14.77
N ALA A 21 0.79 -10.80 -14.47
CA ALA A 21 0.92 -9.40 -14.13
C ALA A 21 1.89 -9.32 -12.96
N THR A 22 2.94 -8.52 -13.09
CA THR A 22 3.95 -8.35 -12.03
C THR A 22 3.24 -8.04 -10.72
N ARG A 23 3.47 -8.87 -9.70
CA ARG A 23 2.92 -8.65 -8.37
C ARG A 23 3.69 -7.52 -7.70
N HIS A 24 2.97 -6.55 -7.17
CA HIS A 24 3.53 -5.41 -6.46
C HIS A 24 3.36 -5.58 -4.97
N PHE A 25 4.42 -5.35 -4.22
CA PHE A 25 4.45 -5.47 -2.77
C PHE A 25 4.94 -4.19 -2.13
N PHE A 26 4.57 -3.96 -0.89
CA PHE A 26 5.38 -3.14 -0.01
C PHE A 26 5.67 -3.87 1.31
N TYR A 27 6.87 -3.63 1.80
CA TYR A 27 7.27 -4.00 3.14
C TYR A 27 7.11 -2.77 4.05
N LEU A 28 6.30 -2.91 5.10
CA LEU A 28 6.00 -1.84 6.03
C LEU A 28 6.76 -2.05 7.34
N GLY A 29 7.46 -1.02 7.77
CA GLY A 29 7.95 -0.86 9.13
C GLY A 29 7.16 0.22 9.85
N GLU A 30 6.59 -0.12 11.01
CA GLU A 30 5.87 0.80 11.88
C GLU A 30 6.57 0.91 13.23
N SER A 31 6.75 2.12 13.75
CA SER A 31 7.26 2.37 15.09
C SER A 31 6.87 3.77 15.55
N LYS A 32 7.17 4.11 16.80
CA LYS A 32 7.16 5.50 17.27
C LYS A 32 8.58 5.99 17.38
N VAL A 33 8.79 7.26 17.09
CA VAL A 33 10.05 7.95 17.31
C VAL A 33 9.88 8.98 18.44
N LYS A 34 10.91 9.11 19.26
CA LYS A 34 10.90 10.04 20.40
C LYS A 34 11.14 11.47 19.94
N ASP A 35 11.99 11.64 18.92
CA ASP A 35 12.43 12.93 18.38
C ASP A 35 12.45 12.86 16.83
N MET A 36 11.61 13.67 16.19
CA MET A 36 11.50 13.74 14.74
C MET A 36 12.70 14.42 14.07
N ASP A 37 13.40 15.32 14.77
CA ASP A 37 14.57 16.00 14.19
C ASP A 37 15.76 15.04 14.12
N VAL A 38 15.94 14.20 15.14
CA VAL A 38 16.91 13.09 15.11
C VAL A 38 16.57 12.12 13.97
N PHE A 39 15.28 11.81 13.77
CA PHE A 39 14.87 10.97 12.64
C PHE A 39 15.18 11.63 11.29
N ARG A 40 14.76 12.87 11.07
CA ARG A 40 14.98 13.60 9.81
C ARG A 40 16.46 13.77 9.48
N LYS A 41 17.30 13.97 10.48
CA LYS A 41 18.76 14.05 10.32
C LYS A 41 19.37 12.74 9.83
N ASN A 42 18.97 11.62 10.40
CA ASN A 42 19.65 10.33 10.25
C ASN A 42 19.01 9.41 9.18
N PHE A 43 17.70 9.53 8.96
CA PHE A 43 16.98 8.68 8.02
C PHE A 43 17.51 8.77 6.57
N PRO A 44 17.88 9.95 6.01
CA PRO A 44 18.44 10.04 4.66
C PRO A 44 19.69 9.18 4.46
N VAL A 45 20.57 9.11 5.48
CA VAL A 45 21.79 8.28 5.42
C VAL A 45 21.41 6.78 5.42
N GLN A 46 20.49 6.39 6.29
CA GLN A 46 19.98 5.02 6.33
C GLN A 46 19.24 4.66 5.05
N ASP A 47 18.44 5.57 4.50
CA ASP A 47 17.68 5.36 3.27
C ASP A 47 18.62 5.17 2.08
N ALA A 48 19.61 6.04 1.90
CA ALA A 48 20.61 5.94 0.83
C ALA A 48 21.37 4.60 0.91
N PHE A 49 21.80 4.21 2.11
CA PHE A 49 22.44 2.91 2.32
C PHE A 49 21.50 1.75 1.95
N THR A 50 20.25 1.80 2.43
CA THR A 50 19.27 0.75 2.17
C THR A 50 18.97 0.61 0.68
N ARG A 51 18.81 1.73 -0.04
CA ARG A 51 18.61 1.75 -1.51
C ARG A 51 19.80 1.11 -2.24
N LYS A 52 21.02 1.51 -1.88
CA LYS A 52 22.25 0.93 -2.46
C LYS A 52 22.32 -0.57 -2.26
N MET A 53 22.03 -1.06 -1.06
CA MET A 53 22.08 -2.48 -0.73
C MET A 53 20.96 -3.33 -1.34
N ASN A 54 19.90 -2.69 -1.85
CA ASN A 54 18.76 -3.32 -2.49
C ASN A 54 18.54 -2.79 -3.92
N GLU A 55 19.61 -2.33 -4.58
CA GLU A 55 19.57 -1.91 -5.97
C GLU A 55 19.09 -3.07 -6.86
N GLY A 56 18.15 -2.80 -7.77
CA GLY A 56 17.48 -3.80 -8.61
C GLY A 56 16.47 -4.71 -7.87
N ILE A 57 16.29 -4.55 -6.55
CA ILE A 57 15.34 -5.31 -5.74
C ILE A 57 14.19 -4.42 -5.27
N MET A 58 14.49 -3.22 -4.80
CA MET A 58 13.54 -2.27 -4.24
C MET A 58 13.39 -1.05 -5.16
N ASN A 59 12.15 -0.74 -5.55
CA ASN A 59 11.87 0.37 -6.48
C ASN A 59 11.89 1.73 -5.78
N ASN A 60 11.27 1.81 -4.60
CA ASN A 60 11.16 3.06 -3.88
C ASN A 60 11.04 2.81 -2.36
N ARG A 61 11.35 3.84 -1.58
CA ARG A 61 11.20 3.83 -0.12
C ARG A 61 10.81 5.22 0.36
N VAL A 62 9.78 5.30 1.19
CA VAL A 62 9.24 6.56 1.72
C VAL A 62 8.97 6.47 3.20
N ALA A 63 9.05 7.59 3.90
CA ALA A 63 8.70 7.69 5.30
C ALA A 63 7.57 8.69 5.51
N HIS A 64 6.62 8.31 6.34
CA HIS A 64 5.47 9.12 6.72
C HIS A 64 5.30 9.11 8.23
N ILE A 65 4.70 10.17 8.78
CA ILE A 65 4.29 10.25 10.17
C ILE A 65 2.78 10.42 10.27
N SER A 66 2.15 9.71 11.21
CA SER A 66 0.74 9.90 11.52
C SER A 66 0.54 11.08 12.49
N GLU A 67 -0.70 11.56 12.57
CA GLU A 67 -1.11 12.55 13.58
C GLU A 67 -0.90 12.06 15.02
N THR A 68 -0.79 10.75 15.24
CA THR A 68 -0.52 10.13 16.54
C THR A 68 0.97 9.93 16.83
N GLY A 69 1.86 10.43 15.93
CA GLY A 69 3.32 10.30 16.07
C GLY A 69 3.88 8.93 15.67
N SER A 70 3.09 8.06 15.06
CA SER A 70 3.59 6.79 14.52
C SER A 70 4.31 7.01 13.20
N LEU A 71 5.51 6.45 13.09
CA LEU A 71 6.33 6.47 11.88
C LEU A 71 6.02 5.24 11.02
N TYR A 72 5.84 5.46 9.73
CA TYR A 72 5.60 4.45 8.70
C TYR A 72 6.71 4.53 7.66
N ILE A 73 7.45 3.45 7.48
CA ILE A 73 8.45 3.31 6.42
C ILE A 73 7.97 2.24 5.46
N LEU A 74 7.70 2.63 4.21
CA LEU A 74 7.23 1.75 3.15
C LEU A 74 8.37 1.54 2.15
N SER A 75 8.70 0.27 1.88
CA SER A 75 9.65 -0.15 0.85
C SER A 75 8.88 -0.89 -0.23
N PHE A 76 8.83 -0.35 -1.46
CA PHE A 76 8.09 -0.88 -2.60
C PHE A 76 8.96 -1.84 -3.42
N ILE A 77 8.40 -3.01 -3.76
CA ILE A 77 9.14 -4.13 -4.34
C ILE A 77 8.25 -4.80 -5.40
N ASP A 78 8.80 -5.05 -6.58
CA ASP A 78 8.10 -5.75 -7.64
C ASP A 78 8.61 -7.19 -7.76
N GLY A 79 7.66 -8.12 -7.82
CA GLY A 79 7.91 -9.54 -8.01
C GLY A 79 8.24 -10.32 -6.73
N ASP A 80 7.80 -11.55 -6.69
CA ASP A 80 7.97 -12.46 -5.55
C ASP A 80 9.45 -12.77 -5.26
N GLU A 81 10.26 -12.91 -6.30
CA GLU A 81 11.71 -13.16 -6.16
C GLU A 81 12.42 -12.01 -5.46
N ASN A 82 12.11 -10.77 -5.86
CA ASN A 82 12.68 -9.58 -5.26
C ASN A 82 12.22 -9.40 -3.81
N LEU A 83 10.94 -9.69 -3.52
CA LEU A 83 10.44 -9.70 -2.15
C LEU A 83 11.21 -10.71 -1.29
N GLY A 84 11.41 -11.94 -1.80
CA GLY A 84 12.19 -12.96 -1.11
C GLY A 84 13.63 -12.51 -0.83
N LYS A 85 14.32 -11.95 -1.82
CA LYS A 85 15.67 -11.38 -1.69
C LYS A 85 15.72 -10.25 -0.66
N TYR A 86 14.76 -9.32 -0.72
CA TYR A 86 14.67 -8.19 0.22
C TYR A 86 14.56 -8.67 1.67
N ILE A 87 13.62 -9.61 1.93
CA ILE A 87 13.40 -10.15 3.28
C ILE A 87 14.64 -10.90 3.78
N ALA A 88 15.24 -11.75 2.95
CA ALA A 88 16.44 -12.54 3.30
C ALA A 88 17.65 -11.63 3.62
N ASN A 89 17.85 -10.57 2.85
CA ASN A 89 19.00 -9.69 2.99
C ASN A 89 18.87 -8.66 4.12
N ARG A 90 17.66 -8.44 4.63
CA ARG A 90 17.39 -7.34 5.55
C ARG A 90 18.23 -7.35 6.82
N ALA A 91 18.37 -8.49 7.49
CA ALA A 91 19.15 -8.61 8.73
C ALA A 91 20.64 -8.31 8.46
N THR A 92 21.18 -8.88 7.40
CA THR A 92 22.57 -8.67 6.96
C THR A 92 22.80 -7.20 6.59
N ASN A 93 21.89 -6.58 5.85
CA ASN A 93 22.00 -5.18 5.46
C ASN A 93 21.92 -4.23 6.67
N ASN A 94 21.08 -4.54 7.67
CA ASN A 94 21.04 -3.78 8.91
C ASN A 94 22.35 -3.89 9.70
N ASN A 95 22.97 -5.06 9.76
CA ASN A 95 24.26 -5.24 10.43
C ASN A 95 25.35 -4.45 9.70
N LYS A 96 25.44 -4.56 8.39
CA LYS A 96 26.38 -3.77 7.58
C LYS A 96 26.18 -2.26 7.75
N PHE A 97 24.93 -1.79 7.87
CA PHE A 97 24.65 -0.38 8.15
C PHE A 97 25.22 0.04 9.51
N ARG A 98 25.00 -0.77 10.55
CA ARG A 98 25.50 -0.52 11.92
C ARG A 98 27.03 -0.48 11.96
N GLU A 99 27.68 -1.38 11.24
CA GLU A 99 29.14 -1.43 11.14
C GLU A 99 29.70 -0.20 10.42
N ALA A 100 29.07 0.20 9.30
CA ALA A 100 29.49 1.36 8.51
C ALA A 100 29.15 2.72 9.14
N ASN A 101 28.08 2.79 9.96
CA ASN A 101 27.55 4.01 10.53
C ASN A 101 27.16 3.83 12.01
N PRO A 102 28.11 3.45 12.91
CA PRO A 102 27.78 3.03 14.28
C PRO A 102 27.07 4.13 15.08
N LYS A 103 27.53 5.38 14.98
CA LYS A 103 26.93 6.51 15.70
C LYS A 103 25.49 6.80 15.23
N ILE A 104 25.24 6.79 13.91
CA ILE A 104 23.89 7.01 13.36
C ILE A 104 22.96 5.87 13.76
N ALA A 105 23.44 4.64 13.69
CA ALA A 105 22.68 3.46 14.08
C ALA A 105 22.29 3.48 15.55
N GLU A 106 23.19 3.93 16.43
CA GLU A 106 22.93 4.11 17.86
C GLU A 106 21.89 5.24 18.09
N GLU A 107 22.08 6.42 17.48
CA GLU A 107 21.13 7.55 17.58
C GLU A 107 19.73 7.10 17.13
N MET A 108 19.60 6.39 16.03
CA MET A 108 18.31 5.89 15.51
C MET A 108 17.70 4.82 16.42
N SER A 109 18.50 3.92 16.97
CA SER A 109 18.04 2.90 17.91
C SER A 109 17.50 3.51 19.19
N ASN A 110 18.21 4.48 19.76
CA ASN A 110 17.83 5.19 20.98
C ASN A 110 16.59 6.10 20.75
N ASN A 111 16.39 6.57 19.52
CA ASN A 111 15.25 7.38 19.12
C ASN A 111 13.97 6.58 18.88
N THR A 112 14.04 5.26 18.81
CA THR A 112 12.87 4.40 18.64
C THR A 112 12.17 4.19 19.98
N ASP A 113 10.84 4.35 19.99
CA ASP A 113 10.00 4.07 21.16
C ASP A 113 9.25 2.76 20.94
N GLY A 114 9.70 1.71 21.62
CA GLY A 114 9.18 0.36 21.50
C GLY A 114 9.72 -0.43 20.31
N ALA A 115 9.09 -1.56 20.04
CA ALA A 115 9.51 -2.46 18.96
C ALA A 115 8.96 -2.03 17.59
N TRP A 116 9.74 -2.28 16.55
CA TRP A 116 9.26 -2.16 15.17
C TRP A 116 8.26 -3.28 14.86
N ARG A 117 7.03 -2.90 14.52
CA ARG A 117 6.10 -3.80 13.85
C ARG A 117 6.46 -3.87 12.37
N ARG A 118 6.42 -5.06 11.81
CA ARG A 118 6.76 -5.32 10.41
C ARG A 118 5.66 -6.11 9.76
N SER A 119 5.36 -5.75 8.51
CA SER A 119 4.33 -6.44 7.73
C SER A 119 4.62 -6.35 6.24
N THR A 120 4.13 -7.33 5.50
CA THR A 120 4.20 -7.40 4.04
C THR A 120 2.80 -7.32 3.46
N TRP A 121 2.64 -6.51 2.44
CA TRP A 121 1.37 -6.25 1.78
C TRP A 121 1.51 -6.45 0.28
N ILE A 122 0.48 -7.04 -0.33
CA ILE A 122 0.38 -7.20 -1.79
C ILE A 122 -0.69 -6.25 -2.34
N MET A 123 -0.39 -5.58 -3.44
CA MET A 123 -1.35 -4.75 -4.14
C MET A 123 -2.42 -5.59 -4.84
N ILE A 124 -3.66 -5.16 -4.77
CA ILE A 124 -4.75 -5.72 -5.56
C ILE A 124 -4.88 -4.86 -6.81
N ASN A 125 -4.28 -5.31 -7.92
CA ASN A 125 -4.19 -4.54 -9.16
C ASN A 125 -5.55 -4.03 -9.65
N ALA A 126 -6.62 -4.83 -9.50
CA ALA A 126 -7.98 -4.42 -9.85
C ALA A 126 -8.53 -3.27 -8.98
N LEU A 127 -7.90 -2.97 -7.85
CA LEU A 127 -8.28 -1.90 -6.91
C LEU A 127 -7.20 -0.80 -6.82
N GLU A 128 -6.44 -0.64 -7.89
CA GLU A 128 -5.56 0.50 -8.11
C GLU A 128 -6.29 1.54 -8.97
N PHE A 129 -6.65 2.65 -8.37
CA PHE A 129 -7.36 3.76 -9.00
C PHE A 129 -6.47 5.00 -8.99
N LEU A 130 -5.28 4.86 -9.54
CA LEU A 130 -4.29 5.92 -9.73
C LEU A 130 -4.20 6.26 -11.22
N PRO A 131 -3.99 7.53 -11.61
CA PRO A 131 -3.75 7.88 -13.00
C PRO A 131 -2.40 7.33 -13.47
N ALA A 132 -2.24 7.09 -14.78
CA ALA A 132 -1.02 6.53 -15.35
C ALA A 132 0.23 7.40 -15.10
N ASP A 133 0.05 8.70 -14.92
CA ASP A 133 1.10 9.67 -14.61
C ASP A 133 1.27 9.94 -13.11
N TYR A 134 0.65 9.10 -12.25
CA TYR A 134 0.77 9.24 -10.81
C TYR A 134 2.22 9.14 -10.35
N LYS A 135 2.64 10.15 -9.60
CA LYS A 135 3.94 10.19 -8.94
C LYS A 135 3.73 10.39 -7.45
N MET A 136 4.20 9.44 -6.67
CA MET A 136 4.02 9.44 -5.21
C MET A 136 4.55 10.72 -4.54
N GLU A 137 5.62 11.27 -5.06
CA GLU A 137 6.24 12.51 -4.57
C GLU A 137 5.37 13.76 -4.71
N ASN A 138 4.38 13.74 -5.60
CA ASN A 138 3.46 14.87 -5.79
C ASN A 138 2.40 14.97 -4.68
N TYR A 139 2.29 13.96 -3.82
CA TYR A 139 1.27 13.88 -2.78
C TYR A 139 1.91 13.79 -1.40
N ASN A 140 1.70 14.82 -0.58
CA ASN A 140 2.31 14.91 0.76
C ASN A 140 1.44 14.33 1.88
N PHE A 141 0.15 14.10 1.59
CA PHE A 141 -0.82 13.57 2.53
C PHE A 141 -1.35 12.21 2.07
N ARG A 142 -1.64 11.33 3.04
CA ARG A 142 -2.30 10.04 2.81
C ARG A 142 -3.24 9.72 3.95
N LYS A 143 -4.49 9.41 3.62
CA LYS A 143 -5.36 8.71 4.57
C LYS A 143 -5.20 7.21 4.37
N ILE A 144 -4.91 6.51 5.44
CA ILE A 144 -4.91 5.04 5.46
C ILE A 144 -6.17 4.57 6.17
N VAL A 145 -6.86 3.61 5.57
CA VAL A 145 -7.99 2.90 6.18
C VAL A 145 -7.68 1.42 6.18
N MET A 146 -7.47 0.86 7.36
CA MET A 146 -7.35 -0.59 7.55
C MET A 146 -8.69 -1.19 7.94
N ARG A 147 -9.00 -2.36 7.37
CA ARG A 147 -10.22 -3.09 7.68
C ARG A 147 -10.01 -4.58 7.60
N THR A 148 -10.75 -5.32 8.43
CA THR A 148 -10.85 -6.78 8.32
C THR A 148 -12.17 -7.16 7.66
N VAL A 149 -12.11 -8.18 6.83
CA VAL A 149 -13.24 -8.75 6.09
C VAL A 149 -13.41 -10.21 6.54
N PRO A 150 -14.64 -10.77 6.64
CA PRO A 150 -14.80 -12.19 6.88
C PRO A 150 -14.01 -13.02 5.86
N ALA A 151 -13.34 -14.08 6.32
CA ALA A 151 -12.41 -14.84 5.49
C ALA A 151 -13.04 -15.44 4.22
N ASN A 152 -14.32 -15.79 4.30
CA ASN A 152 -15.11 -16.35 3.18
C ASN A 152 -15.74 -15.27 2.28
N GLU A 153 -15.58 -13.98 2.58
CA GLU A 153 -16.20 -12.88 1.82
C GLU A 153 -15.18 -11.97 1.12
N GLN A 154 -13.92 -12.36 1.10
CA GLN A 154 -12.84 -11.52 0.57
C GLN A 154 -13.03 -11.19 -0.92
N GLU A 155 -13.35 -12.20 -1.75
CA GLU A 155 -13.60 -11.98 -3.18
C GLU A 155 -14.83 -11.09 -3.42
N ALA A 156 -15.90 -11.33 -2.66
CA ALA A 156 -17.11 -10.49 -2.73
C ALA A 156 -16.82 -9.05 -2.32
N PHE A 157 -15.97 -8.84 -1.31
CA PHE A 157 -15.50 -7.51 -0.90
C PHE A 157 -14.69 -6.81 -2.00
N GLU A 158 -13.73 -7.50 -2.61
CA GLU A 158 -12.90 -6.94 -3.68
C GLU A 158 -13.78 -6.53 -4.88
N LYS A 159 -14.72 -7.39 -5.29
CA LYS A 159 -15.69 -7.10 -6.34
C LYS A 159 -16.59 -5.90 -6.00
N GLN A 160 -17.03 -5.81 -4.75
CA GLN A 160 -17.83 -4.67 -4.28
C GLN A 160 -17.04 -3.36 -4.34
N GLN A 161 -15.76 -3.35 -3.94
CA GLN A 161 -14.92 -2.14 -4.03
C GLN A 161 -14.81 -1.66 -5.48
N LEU A 162 -14.62 -2.57 -6.44
CA LEU A 162 -14.59 -2.25 -7.87
C LEU A 162 -15.92 -1.64 -8.32
N GLN A 163 -17.05 -2.27 -8.01
CA GLN A 163 -18.38 -1.76 -8.34
C GLN A 163 -18.64 -0.38 -7.76
N GLN A 164 -18.25 -0.13 -6.51
CA GLN A 164 -18.39 1.18 -5.88
C GLN A 164 -17.54 2.25 -6.55
N HIS A 165 -16.35 1.89 -7.02
CA HIS A 165 -15.53 2.80 -7.81
C HIS A 165 -16.21 3.16 -9.14
N GLU A 166 -16.70 2.17 -9.89
CA GLU A 166 -17.41 2.38 -11.15
C GLU A 166 -18.68 3.25 -10.99
N LEU A 167 -19.47 2.97 -9.95
CA LEU A 167 -20.62 3.79 -9.60
C LEU A 167 -20.21 5.22 -9.23
N GLY A 168 -19.11 5.36 -8.48
CA GLY A 168 -18.54 6.66 -8.15
C GLY A 168 -18.19 7.46 -9.40
N LEU A 169 -17.53 6.86 -10.38
CA LEU A 169 -17.19 7.52 -11.63
C LEU A 169 -18.43 8.01 -12.39
N LYS A 170 -19.51 7.20 -12.46
CA LYS A 170 -20.78 7.57 -13.10
C LYS A 170 -21.42 8.82 -12.49
N ILE A 171 -21.26 9.05 -11.19
CA ILE A 171 -21.79 10.21 -10.48
C ILE A 171 -20.76 11.35 -10.33
N GLY A 172 -19.65 11.28 -11.06
CA GLY A 172 -18.61 12.31 -11.05
C GLY A 172 -17.75 12.35 -9.79
N VAL A 173 -17.67 11.25 -9.04
CA VAL A 173 -16.72 11.09 -7.93
C VAL A 173 -15.38 10.68 -8.51
N LYS A 174 -14.38 11.54 -8.31
CA LYS A 174 -12.97 11.22 -8.63
C LYS A 174 -12.19 11.16 -7.33
N TYR A 175 -11.50 10.07 -7.09
CA TYR A 175 -10.55 9.94 -5.99
C TYR A 175 -9.43 8.98 -6.36
N LEU A 176 -8.29 9.23 -5.79
CA LEU A 176 -7.14 8.36 -5.93
C LEU A 176 -7.17 7.36 -4.80
N SER A 177 -6.99 6.10 -5.10
CA SER A 177 -6.80 5.08 -4.07
C SER A 177 -6.07 3.86 -4.60
N VAL A 178 -5.39 3.18 -3.70
CA VAL A 178 -4.82 1.86 -3.95
C VAL A 178 -5.10 0.97 -2.75
N THR A 179 -5.52 -0.26 -3.02
CA THR A 179 -5.86 -1.22 -1.97
C THR A 179 -4.84 -2.35 -1.94
N TRP A 180 -4.37 -2.62 -0.75
CA TRP A 180 -3.38 -3.64 -0.43
C TRP A 180 -4.00 -4.67 0.51
N LYS A 181 -3.56 -5.91 0.38
CA LYS A 181 -3.96 -7.04 1.23
C LYS A 181 -2.77 -7.53 2.03
N ALA A 182 -2.97 -7.83 3.29
CA ALA A 182 -1.91 -8.35 4.15
C ALA A 182 -1.45 -9.74 3.70
N VAL A 183 -0.13 -9.92 3.63
CA VAL A 183 0.53 -11.21 3.38
C VAL A 183 1.11 -11.74 4.69
N ASP A 184 1.73 -10.86 5.50
CA ASP A 184 2.38 -11.17 6.76
C ASP A 184 2.29 -10.00 7.73
N GLY A 185 2.42 -10.26 9.04
CA GLY A 185 2.39 -9.26 10.12
C GLY A 185 0.99 -8.78 10.52
N TYR A 186 -0.02 -9.08 9.73
CA TYR A 186 -1.45 -8.90 9.98
C TYR A 186 -2.23 -10.14 9.53
N PRO A 187 -3.47 -10.38 10.02
CA PRO A 187 -4.34 -11.41 9.46
C PRO A 187 -4.51 -11.24 7.94
N THR A 188 -4.47 -12.32 7.17
CA THR A 188 -4.53 -12.30 5.70
C THR A 188 -5.85 -11.80 5.11
N ASN A 189 -6.87 -11.62 5.94
CA ASN A 189 -8.15 -10.97 5.60
C ASN A 189 -8.16 -9.47 5.95
N THR A 190 -7.00 -8.87 6.23
CA THR A 190 -6.85 -7.43 6.47
C THR A 190 -6.50 -6.72 5.16
N TYR A 191 -7.22 -5.64 4.91
CA TYR A 191 -7.01 -4.76 3.76
C TYR A 191 -6.60 -3.37 4.23
N MET A 192 -5.70 -2.75 3.49
CA MET A 192 -5.26 -1.37 3.68
C MET A 192 -5.58 -0.59 2.41
N THR A 193 -6.47 0.39 2.50
CA THR A 193 -6.72 1.34 1.40
C THR A 193 -5.97 2.64 1.71
N ILE A 194 -5.13 3.06 0.79
CA ILE A 194 -4.36 4.30 0.85
C ILE A 194 -5.02 5.30 -0.11
N LEU A 195 -5.35 6.47 0.40
CA LEU A 195 -5.96 7.57 -0.35
C LEU A 195 -4.99 8.75 -0.31
N PRO A 196 -4.21 9.00 -1.37
CA PRO A 196 -3.29 10.13 -1.43
C PRO A 196 -4.03 11.43 -1.73
N ASP A 197 -3.48 12.55 -1.22
CA ASP A 197 -3.89 13.91 -1.57
C ASP A 197 -2.71 14.88 -1.34
N ASN A 198 -2.84 16.14 -1.76
CA ASN A 198 -1.79 17.13 -1.60
C ASN A 198 -1.61 17.54 -0.13
N SER A 199 -2.74 17.74 0.56
CA SER A 199 -2.79 18.13 1.96
C SER A 199 -3.99 17.51 2.67
N ILE A 200 -4.02 17.58 3.99
CA ILE A 200 -5.18 17.18 4.80
C ILE A 200 -6.42 18.05 4.47
N LEU A 201 -6.22 19.33 4.21
CA LEU A 201 -7.31 20.25 3.85
C LEU A 201 -7.91 19.89 2.49
N ASP A 202 -7.08 19.66 1.47
CA ASP A 202 -7.54 19.24 0.14
C ASP A 202 -8.28 17.91 0.24
N PHE A 203 -7.74 16.96 1.00
CA PHE A 203 -8.40 15.68 1.21
C PHE A 203 -9.82 15.82 1.75
N TYR A 204 -10.03 16.61 2.82
CA TYR A 204 -11.35 16.76 3.42
C TYR A 204 -12.29 17.63 2.57
N THR A 205 -11.77 18.57 1.80
CA THR A 205 -12.55 19.31 0.80
C THR A 205 -13.06 18.38 -0.29
N HIS A 206 -12.19 17.58 -0.88
CA HIS A 206 -12.57 16.57 -1.87
C HIS A 206 -13.46 15.47 -1.27
N TYR A 207 -13.23 15.11 0.00
CA TYR A 207 -14.07 14.13 0.69
C TYR A 207 -15.50 14.62 0.87
N ALA A 208 -15.70 15.87 1.26
CA ALA A 208 -17.03 16.47 1.41
C ALA A 208 -17.81 16.46 0.08
N ASP A 209 -17.17 16.88 -1.03
CA ASP A 209 -17.77 16.84 -2.38
C ASP A 209 -18.15 15.40 -2.77
N ARG A 210 -17.25 14.45 -2.56
CA ARG A 210 -17.52 13.02 -2.83
C ARG A 210 -18.71 12.49 -2.02
N GLN A 211 -18.80 12.83 -0.74
CA GLN A 211 -19.89 12.38 0.12
C GLN A 211 -21.23 12.97 -0.33
N GLN A 212 -21.28 14.24 -0.70
CA GLN A 212 -22.48 14.87 -1.21
C GLN A 212 -22.99 14.18 -2.48
N LYS A 213 -22.10 13.90 -3.45
CA LYS A 213 -22.44 13.20 -4.69
C LYS A 213 -22.97 11.78 -4.41
N ARG A 214 -22.33 11.05 -3.52
CA ARG A 214 -22.75 9.69 -3.11
C ARG A 214 -24.10 9.72 -2.40
N TYR A 215 -24.29 10.63 -1.46
CA TYR A 215 -25.55 10.79 -0.73
C TYR A 215 -26.73 11.02 -1.67
N ASN A 216 -26.54 11.81 -2.72
CA ASN A 216 -27.56 12.10 -3.72
C ASN A 216 -27.81 10.97 -4.73
N SER A 217 -27.01 9.93 -4.74
CA SER A 217 -27.15 8.78 -5.64
C SER A 217 -27.85 7.61 -4.95
N LYS A 218 -29.09 7.32 -5.38
CA LYS A 218 -29.84 6.16 -4.88
C LYS A 218 -29.10 4.85 -5.19
N GLU A 219 -28.57 4.68 -6.42
CA GLU A 219 -27.86 3.48 -6.85
C GLU A 219 -26.62 3.22 -5.99
N PHE A 220 -25.82 4.27 -5.69
CA PHE A 220 -24.67 4.16 -4.82
C PHE A 220 -25.07 3.75 -3.39
N ASN A 221 -26.10 4.39 -2.84
CA ASN A 221 -26.58 4.11 -1.48
C ASN A 221 -27.13 2.68 -1.36
N ASP A 222 -27.84 2.18 -2.36
CA ASP A 222 -28.38 0.82 -2.37
C ASP A 222 -27.23 -0.22 -2.45
N SER A 223 -26.17 0.03 -3.24
CA SER A 223 -25.00 -0.83 -3.28
C SER A 223 -24.27 -0.93 -1.94
N MET A 224 -24.26 0.16 -1.17
CA MET A 224 -23.65 0.18 0.17
C MET A 224 -24.44 -0.65 1.20
N LYS A 225 -25.78 -0.71 1.07
CA LYS A 225 -26.64 -1.45 2.01
C LYS A 225 -26.53 -2.96 1.85
N THR A 226 -26.29 -3.43 0.61
CA THR A 226 -26.29 -4.85 0.26
C THR A 226 -24.88 -5.45 0.24
N GLY A 227 -23.87 -4.65 0.51
CA GLY A 227 -22.49 -5.05 0.40
C GLY A 227 -21.94 -5.82 1.59
N VAL A 228 -20.75 -6.39 1.39
CA VAL A 228 -19.96 -7.09 2.41
C VAL A 228 -19.66 -6.15 3.57
N LYS A 229 -19.96 -6.59 4.78
CA LYS A 229 -19.63 -5.85 6.00
C LYS A 229 -18.16 -6.06 6.34
N SER A 230 -17.42 -4.97 6.41
CA SER A 230 -16.04 -4.96 6.88
C SER A 230 -15.93 -4.15 8.17
N ASN A 231 -15.05 -4.58 9.07
CA ASN A 231 -14.74 -3.84 10.29
C ASN A 231 -13.54 -2.94 10.05
N ILE A 232 -13.74 -1.62 10.15
CA ILE A 232 -12.62 -0.67 10.16
C ILE A 232 -11.87 -0.85 11.48
N THR A 233 -10.61 -1.25 11.39
CA THR A 233 -9.75 -1.52 12.54
C THR A 233 -8.82 -0.35 12.86
N ARG A 234 -8.53 0.49 11.83
CA ARG A 234 -7.62 1.63 11.99
C ARG A 234 -7.86 2.67 10.90
N ILE A 235 -7.75 3.92 11.25
CA ILE A 235 -7.68 5.07 10.34
C ILE A 235 -6.49 5.91 10.79
N ASP A 236 -5.58 6.24 9.88
CA ASP A 236 -4.47 7.16 10.12
C ASP A 236 -4.40 8.21 9.02
N HIS A 237 -4.01 9.41 9.42
CA HIS A 237 -3.68 10.50 8.53
C HIS A 237 -2.17 10.67 8.53
N LEU A 238 -1.55 10.45 7.40
CA LEU A 238 -0.11 10.44 7.27
C LEU A 238 0.37 11.67 6.50
N SER A 239 1.38 12.33 7.04
CA SER A 239 2.17 13.34 6.33
C SER A 239 3.51 12.77 5.93
N ARG A 240 3.96 13.08 4.72
CA ARG A 240 5.28 12.68 4.24
C ARG A 240 6.35 13.43 5.03
N VAL A 241 7.37 12.72 5.49
CA VAL A 241 8.52 13.31 6.20
C VAL A 241 9.84 13.10 5.46
N TYR A 242 9.85 12.17 4.47
CA TYR A 242 10.98 11.90 3.57
C TYR A 242 10.50 11.18 2.30
#